data_bcb9e151f6b9b5e2dd5c12066f6f1379
#
_entry.id   bcb9e151f6b9b5e2dd5c12066f6f1379
#
_cell.length_a   1.000
_cell.length_b   1.000
_cell.length_c   1.000
_cell.angle_alpha   90.00
_cell.angle_beta   90.00
_cell.angle_gamma   90.00
#
_symmetry.space_group_name_H-M   'P 1'
#
loop_
_entity.id
_entity.type
_entity.pdbx_description
1 polymer ?
#
loop_
_entity_poly.entity_id
_entity_poly.type
_entity_poly.pdbx_seq_one_letter_code
_entity_poly.pdbx_strand_id
1 'polypeptide(L)'
;MPRYPLSHTGRPGDGFYHYINQKWLKKTKIPNSLSEFGASEEIEKKNKTHLLNILKKLGKKEPHGIPKNSEDHLRFFSRVWSNSTYSAEELTIKGIIGQILDCKTAEDMAKIFGWLCSTNVSALLEINTDVEQREPYYTRLSISCASLLLPSKYYLKQSMHFDPVWIAYIQYVYTCAIELGLPHLIKAIDAEKEVAHILKIGSKEDNKEYKGSRLEDLYPDFLWSEFMHGIGLTDWKQEKLIIEEDKTIKHILQWICRASTEKIAAILSLYVLNTYSNFLRPSIKEARFNLFHRKMRGVNNHLTSEDEYLECIGIILPDAICLEYSKINDPAKKSDVEYLVSKIKSSAIDVMSQNHSLSKHTTALTLEKIRRMDVSIGSPKQPDLPKAEYYADSLIHTMMSIKKTRFEQELKKVGKQVDHNTLLYPCHIVNASYFENLNHIIIPWGILHEPFYSKIRPLGWNYGGIGATIAHEITHAFDLEGSHYNPRAKYREWWTKRDRSHFKSRTRKIGKFFSKFKHYGVHLDGDKTLSENWADFGGLIISLDALKKEADRLGLSNEKKKEAIKTFFISYAVSWRDQKRKKKVLYNIERSVHSLSEDRVDRIVPHFQDWYDVFEIKESDALYLPVKDRLKFF
;
A
#
# COMPACT_ATOMS: atom_id res chain seq x y z
N MET A 1 -28.59 -20.64 -10.54
CA MET A 1 -27.45 -19.72 -10.34
C MET A 1 -27.96 -18.48 -9.62
N PRO A 2 -27.39 -18.05 -8.51
CA PRO A 2 -27.78 -16.79 -7.91
C PRO A 2 -27.40 -15.67 -8.89
N ARG A 3 -28.40 -15.06 -9.54
CA ARG A 3 -28.21 -13.86 -10.35
C ARG A 3 -27.81 -12.74 -9.38
N TYR A 4 -26.73 -12.04 -9.67
CA TYR A 4 -26.47 -10.76 -9.00
C TYR A 4 -27.71 -9.90 -9.24
N PRO A 5 -28.35 -9.36 -8.20
CA PRO A 5 -29.61 -8.64 -8.37
C PRO A 5 -29.30 -7.27 -8.98
N LEU A 6 -29.19 -7.26 -10.31
CA LEU A 6 -29.11 -6.03 -11.07
C LEU A 6 -30.53 -5.43 -11.11
N SER A 7 -30.73 -4.26 -10.53
CA SER A 7 -31.95 -3.51 -10.72
C SER A 7 -31.61 -2.29 -11.59
N HIS A 8 -32.02 -2.36 -12.84
CA HIS A 8 -31.70 -1.33 -13.80
C HIS A 8 -32.82 -0.29 -13.86
N THR A 9 -32.59 0.88 -13.27
CA THR A 9 -33.31 2.09 -13.64
C THR A 9 -32.30 3.00 -14.33
N GLY A 10 -32.57 3.39 -15.58
CA GLY A 10 -31.64 4.14 -16.41
C GLY A 10 -30.98 3.28 -17.50
N ARG A 11 -30.12 3.90 -18.28
CA ARG A 11 -29.37 3.25 -19.35
C ARG A 11 -27.92 3.00 -18.91
N PRO A 12 -27.29 1.89 -19.36
CA PRO A 12 -25.90 1.61 -19.04
C PRO A 12 -24.92 2.69 -19.53
N GLY A 13 -25.29 3.39 -20.62
CA GLY A 13 -24.50 4.47 -21.20
C GLY A 13 -24.59 5.82 -20.50
N ASP A 14 -25.48 6.00 -19.52
CA ASP A 14 -25.61 7.26 -18.77
C ASP A 14 -24.73 7.29 -17.52
N GLY A 15 -24.29 6.11 -17.03
CA GLY A 15 -23.41 5.93 -15.88
C GLY A 15 -23.31 4.44 -15.56
N PHE A 16 -22.32 3.78 -16.12
CA PHE A 16 -22.21 2.32 -16.05
C PHE A 16 -21.97 1.82 -14.64
N TYR A 17 -21.11 2.51 -13.89
CA TYR A 17 -20.86 2.21 -12.47
C TYR A 17 -22.15 2.20 -11.66
N HIS A 18 -22.94 3.28 -11.75
CA HIS A 18 -24.20 3.39 -11.04
C HIS A 18 -25.27 2.41 -11.57
N TYR A 19 -25.35 2.22 -12.88
CA TYR A 19 -26.26 1.28 -13.50
C TYR A 19 -26.07 -0.15 -12.94
N ILE A 20 -24.83 -0.62 -12.85
CA ILE A 20 -24.53 -1.95 -12.32
C ILE A 20 -24.72 -2.02 -10.80
N ASN A 21 -24.30 -1.01 -10.06
CA ASN A 21 -24.19 -1.06 -8.60
C ASN A 21 -25.38 -0.41 -7.86
N GLN A 22 -26.36 0.16 -8.55
CA GLN A 22 -27.44 0.99 -7.98
C GLN A 22 -28.15 0.33 -6.80
N LYS A 23 -28.53 -0.95 -6.93
CA LYS A 23 -29.23 -1.67 -5.86
C LYS A 23 -28.38 -1.84 -4.61
N TRP A 24 -27.09 -2.12 -4.81
CA TRP A 24 -26.13 -2.23 -3.73
C TRP A 24 -25.90 -0.86 -3.08
N LEU A 25 -25.66 0.18 -3.87
CA LEU A 25 -25.46 1.57 -3.39
C LEU A 25 -26.64 2.07 -2.56
N LYS A 26 -27.90 1.78 -2.98
CA LYS A 26 -29.11 2.19 -2.22
C LYS A 26 -29.28 1.47 -0.89
N LYS A 27 -28.86 0.19 -0.80
CA LYS A 27 -29.05 -0.64 0.40
C LYS A 27 -27.89 -0.55 1.39
N THR A 28 -26.71 -0.26 0.92
CA THR A 28 -25.50 -0.27 1.71
C THR A 28 -25.33 1.06 2.44
N LYS A 29 -24.95 1.00 3.71
CA LYS A 29 -24.56 2.16 4.52
C LYS A 29 -23.12 1.97 4.97
N ILE A 30 -22.35 3.04 4.93
CA ILE A 30 -21.00 3.03 5.48
C ILE A 30 -21.07 2.86 6.99
N PRO A 31 -20.47 1.83 7.58
CA PRO A 31 -20.39 1.67 9.03
C PRO A 31 -19.79 2.92 9.70
N ASN A 32 -20.24 3.22 10.93
CA ASN A 32 -19.77 4.43 11.62
C ASN A 32 -18.28 4.41 11.97
N SER A 33 -17.69 3.23 12.09
CA SER A 33 -16.24 3.02 12.30
C SER A 33 -15.40 3.10 11.02
N LEU A 34 -16.02 3.24 9.84
CA LEU A 34 -15.33 3.29 8.56
C LEU A 34 -15.55 4.62 7.84
N SER A 35 -14.62 5.00 6.98
CA SER A 35 -14.73 6.17 6.10
C SER A 35 -15.25 5.82 4.70
N GLU A 36 -15.20 4.55 4.34
CA GLU A 36 -15.65 3.96 3.08
C GLU A 36 -16.14 2.54 3.33
N PHE A 37 -16.94 2.02 2.40
CA PHE A 37 -17.38 0.63 2.43
C PHE A 37 -17.69 0.17 1.00
N GLY A 38 -17.12 -0.94 0.59
CA GLY A 38 -17.22 -1.46 -0.78
C GLY A 38 -16.92 -2.95 -0.88
N ALA A 39 -16.60 -3.40 -2.09
CA ALA A 39 -16.28 -4.78 -2.36
C ALA A 39 -15.10 -5.29 -1.52
N SER A 40 -14.06 -4.46 -1.37
CA SER A 40 -12.88 -4.81 -0.58
C SER A 40 -13.22 -4.96 0.90
N GLU A 41 -13.93 -4.00 1.50
CA GLU A 41 -14.31 -4.04 2.92
C GLU A 41 -15.30 -5.17 3.23
N GLU A 42 -16.17 -5.56 2.27
CA GLU A 42 -17.01 -6.76 2.41
C GLU A 42 -16.18 -8.03 2.54
N ILE A 43 -15.11 -8.15 1.75
CA ILE A 43 -14.19 -9.29 1.81
C ILE A 43 -13.34 -9.22 3.09
N GLU A 44 -12.80 -8.05 3.41
CA GLU A 44 -12.03 -7.84 4.64
C GLU A 44 -12.83 -8.26 5.88
N LYS A 45 -14.11 -7.93 5.94
CA LYS A 45 -14.99 -8.37 7.01
C LYS A 45 -15.08 -9.90 7.11
N LYS A 46 -15.14 -10.61 5.98
CA LYS A 46 -15.11 -12.09 5.95
C LYS A 46 -13.76 -12.62 6.40
N ASN A 47 -12.66 -12.04 5.90
CA ASN A 47 -11.31 -12.43 6.26
C ASN A 47 -11.06 -12.22 7.76
N LYS A 48 -11.50 -11.08 8.31
CA LYS A 48 -11.48 -10.80 9.76
C LYS A 48 -12.25 -11.87 10.55
N THR A 49 -13.44 -12.25 10.11
CA THR A 49 -14.23 -13.32 10.76
C THR A 49 -13.48 -14.65 10.78
N HIS A 50 -12.84 -15.01 9.67
CA HIS A 50 -12.02 -16.23 9.59
C HIS A 50 -10.83 -16.18 10.55
N LEU A 51 -10.11 -15.05 10.57
CA LEU A 51 -8.97 -14.84 11.47
C LEU A 51 -9.38 -14.88 12.95
N LEU A 52 -10.48 -14.23 13.32
CA LEU A 52 -11.02 -14.30 14.70
C LEU A 52 -11.34 -15.75 15.11
N ASN A 53 -11.92 -16.54 14.21
CA ASN A 53 -12.22 -17.94 14.51
C ASN A 53 -10.96 -18.77 14.71
N ILE A 54 -9.89 -18.51 13.92
CA ILE A 54 -8.57 -19.13 14.11
C ILE A 54 -8.02 -18.77 15.48
N LEU A 55 -7.94 -17.47 15.79
CA LEU A 55 -7.37 -16.96 17.03
C LEU A 55 -8.14 -17.43 18.28
N LYS A 56 -9.48 -17.46 18.22
CA LYS A 56 -10.32 -18.00 19.31
C LYS A 56 -10.08 -19.49 19.56
N LYS A 57 -9.80 -20.28 18.52
CA LYS A 57 -9.41 -21.71 18.68
C LYS A 57 -8.03 -21.85 19.33
N LEU A 58 -7.08 -21.04 18.88
CA LEU A 58 -5.70 -21.07 19.40
C LEU A 58 -5.64 -20.60 20.87
N GLY A 59 -6.40 -19.57 21.24
CA GLY A 59 -6.43 -18.99 22.60
C GLY A 59 -6.98 -19.92 23.69
N LYS A 60 -7.51 -21.11 23.36
CA LYS A 60 -7.95 -22.12 24.34
C LYS A 60 -6.79 -22.86 25.03
N LYS A 61 -5.57 -22.74 24.53
CA LYS A 61 -4.39 -23.39 25.09
C LYS A 61 -3.44 -22.32 25.62
N GLU A 62 -2.97 -22.52 26.84
CA GLU A 62 -1.95 -21.65 27.43
C GLU A 62 -0.64 -21.76 26.67
N PRO A 63 0.07 -20.64 26.40
CA PRO A 63 1.40 -20.67 25.83
C PRO A 63 2.45 -21.11 26.88
N HIS A 64 3.37 -21.96 26.48
CA HIS A 64 4.46 -22.45 27.34
C HIS A 64 5.81 -22.34 26.63
N GLY A 65 6.84 -21.95 27.36
CA GLY A 65 8.23 -21.87 26.87
C GLY A 65 8.44 -20.73 25.86
N ILE A 66 9.29 -20.97 24.85
CA ILE A 66 9.61 -20.03 23.77
C ILE A 66 8.78 -20.40 22.54
N PRO A 67 8.18 -19.43 21.81
CA PRO A 67 7.44 -19.73 20.58
C PRO A 67 8.29 -20.47 19.55
N LYS A 68 7.74 -21.56 19.01
CA LYS A 68 8.45 -22.42 18.04
C LYS A 68 7.79 -22.42 16.65
N ASN A 69 6.54 -22.05 16.58
CA ASN A 69 5.73 -22.08 15.35
C ASN A 69 4.72 -20.93 15.35
N SER A 70 3.99 -20.77 14.25
CA SER A 70 2.98 -19.72 14.07
C SER A 70 1.92 -19.71 15.17
N GLU A 71 1.42 -20.89 15.57
CA GLU A 71 0.39 -21.00 16.60
C GLU A 71 0.89 -20.50 17.95
N ASP A 72 2.13 -20.84 18.33
CA ASP A 72 2.73 -20.38 19.58
C ASP A 72 2.87 -18.86 19.59
N HIS A 73 3.41 -18.26 18.51
CA HIS A 73 3.52 -16.81 18.38
C HIS A 73 2.17 -16.11 18.57
N LEU A 74 1.11 -16.62 17.92
CA LEU A 74 -0.23 -16.06 18.04
C LEU A 74 -0.81 -16.23 19.45
N ARG A 75 -0.58 -17.36 20.14
CA ARG A 75 -0.99 -17.59 21.54
C ARG A 75 -0.30 -16.63 22.50
N PHE A 76 1.03 -16.50 22.40
CA PHE A 76 1.79 -15.58 23.24
C PHE A 76 1.33 -14.14 23.06
N PHE A 77 1.18 -13.68 21.81
CA PHE A 77 0.70 -12.33 21.52
C PHE A 77 -0.72 -12.10 22.06
N SER A 78 -1.62 -13.07 21.86
CA SER A 78 -3.01 -12.99 22.37
C SER A 78 -3.03 -12.84 23.90
N ARG A 79 -2.16 -13.55 24.61
CA ARG A 79 -2.05 -13.45 26.06
C ARG A 79 -1.55 -12.09 26.51
N VAL A 80 -0.46 -11.60 25.90
CA VAL A 80 0.07 -10.26 26.20
C VAL A 80 -0.99 -9.18 25.91
N TRP A 81 -1.69 -9.28 24.78
CA TRP A 81 -2.79 -8.38 24.46
C TRP A 81 -3.88 -8.36 25.53
N SER A 82 -4.30 -9.53 25.99
CA SER A 82 -5.37 -9.66 26.99
C SER A 82 -4.96 -9.16 28.38
N ASN A 83 -3.68 -9.19 28.70
CA ASN A 83 -3.13 -8.73 29.98
C ASN A 83 -2.71 -7.26 29.97
N SER A 84 -2.61 -6.63 28.79
CA SER A 84 -2.19 -5.23 28.65
C SER A 84 -3.14 -4.28 29.37
N THR A 85 -2.58 -3.33 30.10
CA THR A 85 -3.30 -2.25 30.77
C THR A 85 -2.73 -0.91 30.42
N TYR A 86 -3.55 0.13 30.35
CA TYR A 86 -3.09 1.49 30.05
C TYR A 86 -1.95 1.95 30.97
N SER A 87 -2.01 1.61 32.27
CA SER A 87 -0.99 2.01 33.25
C SER A 87 0.36 1.37 32.96
N ALA A 88 0.39 0.09 32.60
CA ALA A 88 1.61 -0.62 32.26
C ALA A 88 2.23 -0.04 30.97
N GLU A 89 1.40 0.19 29.93
CA GLU A 89 1.87 0.72 28.65
C GLU A 89 2.36 2.18 28.78
N GLU A 90 1.72 3.00 29.62
CA GLU A 90 2.21 4.36 29.91
C GLU A 90 3.54 4.37 30.64
N LEU A 91 3.74 3.43 31.57
CA LEU A 91 5.04 3.27 32.24
C LEU A 91 6.13 2.88 31.24
N THR A 92 5.81 1.95 30.32
CA THR A 92 6.71 1.54 29.23
C THR A 92 7.08 2.73 28.35
N ILE A 93 6.10 3.52 27.90
CA ILE A 93 6.33 4.71 27.06
C ILE A 93 7.17 5.76 27.78
N LYS A 94 6.87 6.03 29.05
CA LYS A 94 7.66 6.96 29.88
C LYS A 94 9.10 6.49 30.03
N GLY A 95 9.33 5.19 30.18
CA GLY A 95 10.68 4.60 30.22
C GLY A 95 11.45 4.83 28.90
N ILE A 96 10.80 4.61 27.75
CA ILE A 96 11.42 4.84 26.44
C ILE A 96 11.72 6.34 26.24
N ILE A 97 10.76 7.21 26.55
CA ILE A 97 10.96 8.66 26.45
C ILE A 97 12.03 9.16 27.45
N GLY A 98 12.08 8.55 28.64
CA GLY A 98 13.15 8.81 29.62
C GLY A 98 14.53 8.57 29.02
N GLN A 99 14.72 7.45 28.32
CA GLN A 99 16.00 7.18 27.65
C GLN A 99 16.35 8.25 26.58
N ILE A 100 15.35 8.79 25.86
CA ILE A 100 15.57 9.90 24.91
C ILE A 100 15.99 11.17 25.64
N LEU A 101 15.35 11.50 26.78
CA LEU A 101 15.64 12.68 27.57
C LEU A 101 16.95 12.59 28.35
N ASP A 102 17.41 11.38 28.65
CA ASP A 102 18.67 11.11 29.34
C ASP A 102 19.90 11.23 28.42
N CYS A 103 19.73 11.36 27.11
CA CYS A 103 20.82 11.61 26.18
C CYS A 103 21.50 12.94 26.49
N LYS A 104 22.78 12.89 26.85
CA LYS A 104 23.58 14.07 27.22
C LYS A 104 24.38 14.61 26.05
N THR A 105 24.71 13.76 25.10
CA THR A 105 25.57 14.08 23.96
C THR A 105 24.84 13.87 22.64
N ALA A 106 25.38 14.42 21.56
CA ALA A 106 24.87 14.19 20.21
C ALA A 106 25.03 12.71 19.81
N GLU A 107 26.08 12.07 20.29
CA GLU A 107 26.36 10.65 20.08
C GLU A 107 25.27 9.77 20.69
N ASP A 108 24.90 10.03 21.97
CA ASP A 108 23.80 9.31 22.63
C ASP A 108 22.49 9.49 21.83
N MET A 109 22.21 10.73 21.39
CA MET A 109 21.02 11.05 20.63
C MET A 109 21.01 10.36 19.27
N ALA A 110 22.13 10.30 18.54
CA ALA A 110 22.24 9.61 17.27
C ALA A 110 22.03 8.10 17.44
N LYS A 111 22.59 7.50 18.50
CA LYS A 111 22.44 6.09 18.81
C LYS A 111 21.00 5.70 19.14
N ILE A 112 20.32 6.48 20.01
CA ILE A 112 18.92 6.21 20.36
C ILE A 112 18.00 6.44 19.16
N PHE A 113 18.30 7.41 18.30
CA PHE A 113 17.57 7.64 17.06
C PHE A 113 17.64 6.42 16.13
N GLY A 114 18.86 5.87 15.91
CA GLY A 114 19.04 4.63 15.15
C GLY A 114 18.28 3.44 15.75
N TRP A 115 18.31 3.30 17.08
CA TRP A 115 17.55 2.26 17.77
C TRP A 115 16.04 2.40 17.57
N LEU A 116 15.48 3.62 17.63
CA LEU A 116 14.07 3.86 17.35
C LEU A 116 13.71 3.44 15.93
N CYS A 117 14.54 3.79 14.93
CA CYS A 117 14.34 3.33 13.55
C CYS A 117 14.29 1.81 13.45
N SER A 118 15.16 1.08 14.18
CA SER A 118 15.19 -0.39 14.20
C SER A 118 13.93 -1.01 14.82
N THR A 119 13.18 -0.26 15.63
CA THR A 119 11.90 -0.67 16.21
C THR A 119 10.70 -0.19 15.38
N ASN A 120 10.96 0.31 14.17
CA ASN A 120 9.94 0.88 13.27
C ASN A 120 9.19 2.08 13.88
N VAL A 121 9.93 2.93 14.61
CA VAL A 121 9.50 4.27 14.98
C VAL A 121 10.21 5.25 14.05
N SER A 122 9.56 5.60 12.94
CA SER A 122 10.14 6.45 11.90
C SER A 122 9.84 7.91 12.20
N ALA A 123 10.85 8.62 12.70
CA ALA A 123 10.81 10.06 12.93
C ALA A 123 11.95 10.70 12.13
N LEU A 124 11.66 11.67 11.26
CA LEU A 124 12.64 12.35 10.39
C LEU A 124 13.26 11.45 9.31
N LEU A 125 13.77 10.28 9.70
CA LEU A 125 14.32 9.26 8.80
C LEU A 125 13.52 7.97 8.92
N GLU A 126 13.42 7.28 7.80
CA GLU A 126 12.89 5.91 7.71
C GLU A 126 13.98 5.01 7.14
N ILE A 127 14.18 3.87 7.80
CA ILE A 127 15.21 2.90 7.43
C ILE A 127 14.52 1.60 7.06
N ASN A 128 14.75 1.17 5.83
CA ASN A 128 14.20 -0.07 5.30
C ASN A 128 15.29 -0.88 4.62
N THR A 129 14.97 -2.10 4.23
CA THR A 129 15.75 -2.85 3.26
C THR A 129 15.03 -2.81 1.92
N ASP A 130 15.75 -2.57 0.86
CA ASP A 130 15.22 -2.56 -0.51
C ASP A 130 16.16 -3.31 -1.45
N VAL A 131 15.68 -3.55 -2.64
CA VAL A 131 16.45 -4.22 -3.70
C VAL A 131 17.23 -3.17 -4.48
N GLU A 132 18.54 -3.42 -4.69
CA GLU A 132 19.40 -2.54 -5.49
C GLU A 132 18.79 -2.28 -6.88
N GLN A 133 18.57 -1.04 -7.24
CA GLN A 133 17.86 -0.71 -8.49
C GLN A 133 18.66 -1.05 -9.75
N ARG A 134 19.98 -0.84 -9.72
CA ARG A 134 20.86 -1.10 -10.88
C ARG A 134 21.24 -2.56 -11.02
N GLU A 135 21.33 -3.27 -9.89
CA GLU A 135 21.60 -4.70 -9.83
C GLU A 135 20.63 -5.40 -8.89
N PRO A 136 19.38 -5.66 -9.32
CA PRO A 136 18.27 -6.12 -8.47
C PRO A 136 18.43 -7.57 -7.97
N TYR A 137 19.66 -7.97 -7.77
CA TYR A 137 20.03 -9.27 -7.21
C TYR A 137 20.43 -9.19 -5.75
N TYR A 138 20.62 -7.97 -5.23
CA TYR A 138 21.13 -7.76 -3.88
C TYR A 138 20.21 -6.89 -3.05
N THR A 139 19.99 -7.28 -1.80
CA THR A 139 19.30 -6.45 -0.80
C THR A 139 20.24 -5.36 -0.29
N ARG A 140 19.75 -4.14 -0.15
CA ARG A 140 20.48 -2.98 0.37
C ARG A 140 19.71 -2.33 1.50
N LEU A 141 20.41 -1.64 2.40
CA LEU A 141 19.77 -0.72 3.33
C LEU A 141 19.36 0.54 2.59
N SER A 142 18.10 0.96 2.75
CA SER A 142 17.54 2.20 2.19
C SER A 142 17.28 3.20 3.30
N ILE A 143 17.63 4.46 3.06
CA ILE A 143 17.41 5.59 3.95
C ILE A 143 16.55 6.60 3.20
N SER A 144 15.37 6.90 3.74
CA SER A 144 14.42 7.85 3.20
C SER A 144 13.96 8.86 4.25
N CYS A 145 13.27 9.92 3.80
CA CYS A 145 12.63 10.87 4.72
C CYS A 145 11.36 10.27 5.30
N ALA A 146 11.23 10.28 6.62
CA ALA A 146 9.99 9.91 7.28
C ALA A 146 8.88 10.95 7.00
N SER A 147 7.65 10.48 6.91
CA SER A 147 6.48 11.36 6.78
C SER A 147 6.20 12.10 8.08
N LEU A 148 5.82 13.38 7.97
CA LEU A 148 5.28 14.14 9.11
C LEU A 148 3.92 13.56 9.56
N LEU A 149 3.52 13.85 10.81
CA LEU A 149 2.22 13.43 11.34
C LEU A 149 1.05 13.97 10.51
N LEU A 150 1.18 15.20 10.01
CA LEU A 150 0.22 15.79 9.06
C LEU A 150 0.88 16.04 7.69
N PRO A 151 0.09 16.11 6.61
CA PRO A 151 0.55 16.66 5.35
C PRO A 151 1.20 18.03 5.51
N SER A 152 2.30 18.30 4.81
CA SER A 152 3.07 19.56 4.90
C SER A 152 2.20 20.82 4.74
N LYS A 153 1.14 20.75 3.93
CA LYS A 153 0.20 21.89 3.75
C LYS A 153 -0.43 22.39 5.06
N TYR A 154 -0.68 21.50 6.03
CA TYR A 154 -1.28 21.92 7.31
C TYR A 154 -0.30 22.70 8.18
N TYR A 155 1.01 22.51 8.00
CA TYR A 155 2.03 23.29 8.68
C TYR A 155 2.33 24.63 8.00
N LEU A 156 2.11 24.72 6.68
CA LEU A 156 2.58 25.83 5.83
C LEU A 156 1.49 26.82 5.43
N LYS A 157 0.24 26.59 5.82
CA LYS A 157 -0.91 27.42 5.48
C LYS A 157 -0.93 28.69 6.34
N GLN A 158 -1.10 29.88 5.74
CA GLN A 158 -1.21 31.14 6.49
C GLN A 158 -2.39 31.16 7.47
N SER A 159 -3.51 30.51 7.11
CA SER A 159 -4.72 30.40 7.93
C SER A 159 -4.81 29.11 8.76
N MET A 160 -3.68 28.44 9.04
CA MET A 160 -3.68 27.14 9.73
C MET A 160 -4.37 27.16 11.10
N HIS A 161 -4.29 28.28 11.82
CA HIS A 161 -4.88 28.39 13.16
C HIS A 161 -6.39 28.19 13.20
N PHE A 162 -7.09 28.37 12.08
CA PHE A 162 -8.53 28.12 11.94
C PHE A 162 -8.86 26.77 11.30
N ASP A 163 -7.85 26.00 10.88
CA ASP A 163 -8.08 24.69 10.26
C ASP A 163 -8.45 23.65 11.34
N PRO A 164 -9.60 22.96 11.21
CA PRO A 164 -10.04 21.96 12.20
C PRO A 164 -9.07 20.80 12.40
N VAL A 165 -8.26 20.46 11.37
CA VAL A 165 -7.24 19.40 11.46
C VAL A 165 -6.05 19.90 12.26
N TRP A 166 -5.60 21.14 12.01
CA TRP A 166 -4.53 21.76 12.76
C TRP A 166 -4.89 21.91 14.26
N ILE A 167 -6.10 22.39 14.54
CA ILE A 167 -6.60 22.52 15.92
C ILE A 167 -6.59 21.15 16.62
N ALA A 168 -7.06 20.10 15.94
CA ALA A 168 -7.05 18.76 16.51
C ALA A 168 -5.64 18.20 16.72
N TYR A 169 -4.69 18.56 15.86
CA TYR A 169 -3.28 18.20 16.03
C TYR A 169 -2.68 18.87 17.28
N ILE A 170 -2.89 20.17 17.44
CA ILE A 170 -2.46 20.89 18.63
C ILE A 170 -3.07 20.26 19.89
N GLN A 171 -4.38 20.01 19.89
CA GLN A 171 -5.07 19.35 21.00
C GLN A 171 -4.46 17.96 21.31
N TYR A 172 -4.13 17.16 20.30
CA TYR A 172 -3.51 15.87 20.48
C TYR A 172 -2.14 15.97 21.18
N VAL A 173 -1.25 16.86 20.69
CA VAL A 173 0.08 17.05 21.30
C VAL A 173 -0.04 17.55 22.74
N TYR A 174 -0.91 18.53 23.00
CA TYR A 174 -1.12 19.05 24.36
C TYR A 174 -1.75 18.00 25.30
N THR A 175 -2.69 17.20 24.81
CA THR A 175 -3.27 16.09 25.59
C THR A 175 -2.15 15.11 26.00
N CYS A 176 -1.30 14.71 25.08
CA CYS A 176 -0.15 13.84 25.40
C CYS A 176 0.79 14.49 26.43
N ALA A 177 1.12 15.77 26.24
CA ALA A 177 2.02 16.50 27.14
C ALA A 177 1.49 16.58 28.58
N ILE A 178 0.21 16.92 28.74
CA ILE A 178 -0.43 17.10 30.05
C ILE A 178 -0.66 15.74 30.74
N GLU A 179 -1.29 14.79 30.04
CA GLU A 179 -1.69 13.51 30.60
C GLU A 179 -0.50 12.65 31.04
N LEU A 180 0.62 12.76 30.36
CA LEU A 180 1.83 12.00 30.67
C LEU A 180 2.87 12.79 31.46
N GLY A 181 2.67 14.09 31.68
CA GLY A 181 3.65 14.96 32.36
C GLY A 181 4.91 15.20 31.50
N LEU A 182 4.77 15.35 30.19
CA LEU A 182 5.86 15.45 29.22
C LEU A 182 5.82 16.83 28.48
N PRO A 183 6.07 17.97 29.15
CA PRO A 183 5.90 19.31 28.58
C PRO A 183 6.79 19.59 27.37
N HIS A 184 7.93 18.91 27.24
CA HIS A 184 8.85 19.05 26.10
C HIS A 184 8.21 18.68 24.74
N LEU A 185 7.14 17.86 24.72
CA LEU A 185 6.43 17.48 23.50
C LEU A 185 5.92 18.69 22.70
N ILE A 186 5.60 19.79 23.36
CA ILE A 186 5.11 21.01 22.71
C ILE A 186 6.14 21.55 21.70
N LYS A 187 7.43 21.39 21.96
CA LYS A 187 8.52 21.80 21.05
C LYS A 187 8.52 21.03 19.73
N ALA A 188 7.92 19.85 19.70
CA ALA A 188 7.79 19.07 18.45
C ALA A 188 6.92 19.77 17.40
N ILE A 189 5.97 20.63 17.82
CA ILE A 189 5.10 21.39 16.90
C ILE A 189 5.93 22.31 16.00
N ASP A 190 6.88 23.04 16.59
CA ASP A 190 7.75 23.94 15.83
C ASP A 190 8.80 23.16 15.03
N ALA A 191 9.32 22.07 15.59
CA ALA A 191 10.23 21.17 14.89
C ALA A 191 9.58 20.59 13.61
N GLU A 192 8.33 20.09 13.67
CA GLU A 192 7.62 19.60 12.49
C GLU A 192 7.31 20.70 11.46
N LYS A 193 7.05 21.95 11.90
CA LYS A 193 6.89 23.08 10.96
C LYS A 193 8.19 23.35 10.18
N GLU A 194 9.32 23.37 10.87
CA GLU A 194 10.64 23.57 10.23
C GLU A 194 10.92 22.46 9.20
N VAL A 195 10.69 21.20 9.59
CA VAL A 195 10.84 20.05 8.70
C VAL A 195 9.87 20.10 7.52
N ALA A 196 8.63 20.57 7.73
CA ALA A 196 7.64 20.71 6.66
C ALA A 196 8.10 21.67 5.55
N HIS A 197 8.83 22.73 5.90
CA HIS A 197 9.44 23.65 4.92
C HIS A 197 10.50 22.94 4.07
N ILE A 198 11.32 22.09 4.68
CA ILE A 198 12.35 21.30 3.97
C ILE A 198 11.69 20.34 3.00
N LEU A 199 10.72 19.56 3.45
CA LEU A 199 10.00 18.58 2.62
C LEU A 199 9.23 19.21 1.44
N LYS A 200 8.80 20.48 1.58
CA LYS A 200 8.16 21.22 0.48
C LYS A 200 9.13 21.59 -0.63
N ILE A 201 10.37 21.92 -0.28
CA ILE A 201 11.42 22.33 -1.22
C ILE A 201 12.01 21.12 -1.94
N GLY A 202 11.92 19.91 -1.33
CA GLY A 202 12.41 18.66 -1.89
C GLY A 202 11.81 18.40 -3.27
N SER A 203 12.65 18.18 -4.26
CA SER A 203 12.27 17.73 -5.59
C SER A 203 12.21 16.19 -5.61
N LYS A 204 11.29 15.60 -6.38
CA LYS A 204 11.36 14.18 -6.74
C LYS A 204 12.64 13.96 -7.55
N GLU A 205 13.67 13.49 -6.88
CA GLU A 205 14.94 13.14 -7.50
C GLU A 205 15.11 11.62 -7.52
N ASP A 206 15.97 11.16 -8.41
CA ASP A 206 16.34 9.75 -8.48
C ASP A 206 17.05 9.32 -7.19
N ASN A 207 16.75 8.11 -6.74
CA ASN A 207 17.47 7.47 -5.64
C ASN A 207 18.94 7.29 -6.02
N LYS A 208 19.83 7.45 -5.04
CA LYS A 208 21.25 7.29 -5.24
C LYS A 208 21.83 6.18 -4.39
N GLU A 209 22.75 5.45 -4.97
CA GLU A 209 23.48 4.39 -4.31
C GLU A 209 24.88 4.85 -3.96
N TYR A 210 25.26 4.69 -2.69
CA TYR A 210 26.57 5.03 -2.19
C TYR A 210 27.20 3.86 -1.43
N LYS A 211 28.51 3.76 -1.47
CA LYS A 211 29.22 2.94 -0.48
C LYS A 211 29.10 3.62 0.88
N GLY A 212 28.82 2.89 1.95
CA GLY A 212 28.59 3.45 3.29
C GLY A 212 29.71 4.40 3.73
N SER A 213 30.98 4.05 3.46
CA SER A 213 32.13 4.92 3.76
C SER A 213 32.06 6.32 3.13
N ARG A 214 31.27 6.50 2.05
CA ARG A 214 31.09 7.81 1.41
C ARG A 214 30.10 8.73 2.15
N LEU A 215 29.26 8.18 3.04
CA LEU A 215 28.27 9.00 3.75
C LEU A 215 28.93 10.01 4.68
N GLU A 216 30.07 9.66 5.28
CA GLU A 216 30.83 10.59 6.14
C GLU A 216 31.40 11.76 5.32
N ASP A 217 31.78 11.56 4.04
CA ASP A 217 32.23 12.65 3.15
C ASP A 217 31.06 13.52 2.66
N LEU A 218 29.91 12.90 2.35
CA LEU A 218 28.74 13.58 1.79
C LEU A 218 27.95 14.39 2.83
N TYR A 219 27.93 13.89 4.07
CA TYR A 219 27.18 14.44 5.20
C TYR A 219 28.04 14.41 6.46
N PRO A 220 29.12 15.21 6.52
CA PRO A 220 30.17 15.07 7.53
C PRO A 220 29.72 15.43 8.95
N ASP A 221 28.68 16.26 9.10
CA ASP A 221 28.18 16.72 10.39
C ASP A 221 27.31 15.67 11.09
N PHE A 222 26.79 14.65 10.35
CA PHE A 222 25.91 13.66 10.93
C PHE A 222 26.70 12.47 11.49
N LEU A 223 26.37 12.05 12.69
CA LEU A 223 27.05 10.99 13.44
C LEU A 223 26.67 9.59 12.96
N TRP A 224 27.12 9.25 11.76
CA TRP A 224 26.76 7.99 11.09
C TRP A 224 27.13 6.76 11.87
N SER A 225 28.32 6.73 12.51
CA SER A 225 28.80 5.56 13.25
C SER A 225 27.88 5.23 14.41
N GLU A 226 27.48 6.23 15.19
CA GLU A 226 26.58 6.12 16.33
C GLU A 226 25.17 5.73 15.89
N PHE A 227 24.67 6.37 14.85
CA PHE A 227 23.36 6.08 14.28
C PHE A 227 23.28 4.64 13.76
N MET A 228 24.26 4.19 12.97
CA MET A 228 24.32 2.82 12.43
C MET A 228 24.54 1.79 13.54
N HIS A 229 25.28 2.13 14.59
CA HIS A 229 25.37 1.29 15.78
C HIS A 229 23.99 1.13 16.44
N GLY A 230 23.23 2.22 16.57
CA GLY A 230 21.84 2.18 17.07
C GLY A 230 20.93 1.30 16.24
N ILE A 231 21.07 1.31 14.92
CA ILE A 231 20.36 0.43 13.96
C ILE A 231 20.77 -1.05 14.19
N GLY A 232 22.01 -1.32 14.61
CA GLY A 232 22.58 -2.67 14.73
C GLY A 232 23.37 -3.12 13.50
N LEU A 233 23.77 -2.19 12.61
CA LEU A 233 24.58 -2.47 11.42
C LEU A 233 26.04 -2.01 11.65
N THR A 234 26.92 -2.92 12.04
CA THR A 234 28.32 -2.60 12.38
C THR A 234 29.23 -2.41 11.16
N ASP A 235 29.02 -3.21 10.12
CA ASP A 235 29.85 -3.22 8.92
C ASP A 235 29.36 -2.28 7.81
N TRP A 236 28.50 -1.32 8.14
CA TRP A 236 27.82 -0.43 7.20
C TRP A 236 28.74 0.31 6.23
N LYS A 237 30.00 0.61 6.62
CA LYS A 237 30.97 1.29 5.76
C LYS A 237 31.34 0.47 4.53
N GLN A 238 31.22 -0.85 4.61
CA GLN A 238 31.53 -1.77 3.50
C GLN A 238 30.32 -1.99 2.59
N GLU A 239 29.11 -1.78 3.10
CA GLU A 239 27.88 -2.01 2.38
C GLU A 239 27.58 -0.89 1.36
N LYS A 240 26.82 -1.24 0.33
CA LYS A 240 26.14 -0.25 -0.52
C LYS A 240 24.80 0.10 0.12
N LEU A 241 24.50 1.40 0.19
CA LEU A 241 23.30 1.96 0.77
C LEU A 241 22.53 2.76 -0.29
N ILE A 242 21.21 2.74 -0.22
CA ILE A 242 20.33 3.54 -1.08
C ILE A 242 19.92 4.79 -0.29
N ILE A 243 20.14 5.97 -0.84
CA ILE A 243 19.64 7.24 -0.32
C ILE A 243 18.52 7.70 -1.25
N GLU A 244 17.32 7.69 -0.74
CA GLU A 244 16.14 8.16 -1.48
C GLU A 244 16.02 9.68 -1.35
N GLU A 245 15.68 10.34 -2.45
CA GLU A 245 15.59 11.82 -2.48
C GLU A 245 16.82 12.53 -1.87
N ASP A 246 18.01 12.20 -2.35
CA ASP A 246 19.33 12.59 -1.82
C ASP A 246 19.42 14.06 -1.34
N LYS A 247 18.86 15.01 -2.09
CA LYS A 247 18.87 16.44 -1.68
C LYS A 247 17.97 16.70 -0.48
N THR A 248 16.82 16.06 -0.42
CA THR A 248 15.89 16.21 0.71
C THR A 248 16.53 15.63 1.98
N ILE A 249 17.12 14.44 1.88
CA ILE A 249 17.88 13.81 2.97
C ILE A 249 19.01 14.74 3.45
N LYS A 250 19.77 15.32 2.53
CA LYS A 250 20.84 16.27 2.89
C LYS A 250 20.32 17.43 3.76
N HIS A 251 19.20 18.03 3.37
CA HIS A 251 18.63 19.13 4.15
C HIS A 251 18.07 18.67 5.51
N ILE A 252 17.46 17.49 5.57
CA ILE A 252 16.99 16.89 6.84
C ILE A 252 18.16 16.61 7.78
N LEU A 253 19.25 16.01 7.30
CA LEU A 253 20.44 15.76 8.11
C LEU A 253 21.08 17.06 8.60
N GLN A 254 21.17 18.09 7.74
CA GLN A 254 21.65 19.42 8.14
C GLN A 254 20.74 20.05 9.22
N TRP A 255 19.42 19.87 9.12
CA TRP A 255 18.49 20.33 10.14
C TRP A 255 18.69 19.59 11.46
N ILE A 256 18.83 18.26 11.43
CA ILE A 256 19.11 17.43 12.62
C ILE A 256 20.38 17.92 13.34
N CYS A 257 21.46 18.17 12.60
CA CYS A 257 22.73 18.62 13.17
C CYS A 257 22.69 20.03 13.77
N ARG A 258 21.75 20.90 13.32
CA ARG A 258 21.62 22.29 13.79
C ARG A 258 20.53 22.46 14.85
N ALA A 259 19.57 21.56 14.90
CA ALA A 259 18.47 21.61 15.86
C ALA A 259 19.00 21.39 17.29
N SER A 260 18.37 22.05 18.28
CA SER A 260 18.70 21.77 19.66
C SER A 260 18.33 20.33 20.06
N THR A 261 19.11 19.75 20.97
CA THR A 261 18.84 18.42 21.54
C THR A 261 17.39 18.30 22.03
N GLU A 262 16.85 19.37 22.62
CA GLU A 262 15.48 19.42 23.10
C GLU A 262 14.43 19.30 21.97
N LYS A 263 14.69 19.91 20.79
CA LYS A 263 13.80 19.76 19.62
C LYS A 263 13.84 18.34 19.07
N ILE A 264 15.04 17.77 18.96
CA ILE A 264 15.20 16.37 18.50
C ILE A 264 14.52 15.43 19.49
N ALA A 265 14.76 15.58 20.79
CA ALA A 265 14.11 14.78 21.81
C ALA A 265 12.58 14.91 21.76
N ALA A 266 12.05 16.10 21.53
CA ALA A 266 10.61 16.33 21.44
C ALA A 266 9.98 15.62 20.25
N ILE A 267 10.60 15.72 19.06
CA ILE A 267 10.06 15.06 17.86
C ILE A 267 10.15 13.54 17.97
N LEU A 268 11.28 13.00 18.43
CA LEU A 268 11.42 11.56 18.65
C LEU A 268 10.38 11.03 19.65
N SER A 269 10.20 11.74 20.78
CA SER A 269 9.20 11.40 21.81
C SER A 269 7.76 11.44 21.25
N LEU A 270 7.43 12.45 20.44
CA LEU A 270 6.11 12.57 19.82
C LEU A 270 5.83 11.39 18.87
N TYR A 271 6.82 10.94 18.11
CA TYR A 271 6.65 9.82 17.18
C TYR A 271 6.57 8.48 17.90
N VAL A 272 7.30 8.27 18.99
CA VAL A 272 7.10 7.13 19.90
C VAL A 272 5.65 7.11 20.38
N LEU A 273 5.16 8.22 20.92
CA LEU A 273 3.78 8.34 21.39
C LEU A 273 2.76 8.08 20.28
N ASN A 274 2.92 8.71 19.12
CA ASN A 274 1.98 8.52 18.02
C ASN A 274 1.90 7.05 17.56
N THR A 275 3.03 6.35 17.56
CA THR A 275 3.09 4.93 17.16
C THR A 275 2.28 4.04 18.10
N TYR A 276 2.26 4.35 19.40
CA TYR A 276 1.66 3.48 20.41
C TYR A 276 0.45 4.08 21.13
N SER A 277 -0.02 5.28 20.76
CA SER A 277 -1.10 6.01 21.45
C SER A 277 -2.44 5.29 21.52
N ASN A 278 -2.69 4.31 20.66
CA ASN A 278 -3.90 3.48 20.74
C ASN A 278 -3.93 2.57 21.98
N PHE A 279 -2.78 2.34 22.61
CA PHE A 279 -2.62 1.47 23.79
C PHE A 279 -2.52 2.27 25.10
N LEU A 280 -2.59 3.60 25.02
CA LEU A 280 -2.53 4.50 26.16
C LEU A 280 -3.94 4.86 26.64
N ARG A 281 -4.02 5.64 27.73
CA ARG A 281 -5.30 6.04 28.35
C ARG A 281 -6.32 6.60 27.36
N PRO A 282 -7.63 6.50 27.68
CA PRO A 282 -8.71 6.88 26.77
C PRO A 282 -8.63 8.31 26.24
N SER A 283 -8.16 9.28 27.04
CA SER A 283 -8.02 10.69 26.63
C SER A 283 -7.04 10.86 25.46
N ILE A 284 -5.90 10.18 25.50
CA ILE A 284 -4.87 10.22 24.43
C ILE A 284 -5.39 9.48 23.19
N LYS A 285 -5.98 8.29 23.38
CA LYS A 285 -6.57 7.51 22.28
C LYS A 285 -7.66 8.30 21.57
N GLU A 286 -8.55 8.99 22.31
CA GLU A 286 -9.63 9.82 21.76
C GLU A 286 -9.07 11.05 21.02
N ALA A 287 -8.07 11.73 21.57
CA ALA A 287 -7.45 12.88 20.92
C ALA A 287 -6.81 12.48 19.56
N ARG A 288 -6.11 11.34 19.52
CA ARG A 288 -5.59 10.76 18.29
C ARG A 288 -6.67 10.41 17.29
N PHE A 289 -7.72 9.73 17.75
CA PHE A 289 -8.86 9.36 16.92
C PHE A 289 -9.55 10.59 16.33
N ASN A 290 -9.76 11.63 17.15
CA ASN A 290 -10.33 12.90 16.70
C ASN A 290 -9.51 13.50 15.55
N LEU A 291 -8.18 13.50 15.65
CA LEU A 291 -7.28 14.00 14.61
C LEU A 291 -7.35 13.15 13.34
N PHE A 292 -6.87 11.92 13.39
CA PHE A 292 -6.58 11.12 12.20
C PHE A 292 -7.83 10.47 11.59
N HIS A 293 -8.83 10.16 12.39
CA HIS A 293 -10.03 9.47 11.91
C HIS A 293 -11.21 10.43 11.74
N ARG A 294 -11.55 11.21 12.76
CA ARG A 294 -12.75 12.07 12.70
C ARG A 294 -12.53 13.33 11.85
N LYS A 295 -11.44 14.07 12.06
CA LYS A 295 -11.19 15.32 11.33
C LYS A 295 -10.68 15.08 9.93
N MET A 296 -9.73 14.18 9.73
CA MET A 296 -9.14 13.93 8.43
C MET A 296 -10.00 13.02 7.53
N ARG A 297 -10.61 11.95 8.07
CA ARG A 297 -11.30 10.91 7.28
C ARG A 297 -12.80 10.87 7.44
N GLY A 298 -13.37 11.59 8.42
CA GLY A 298 -14.82 11.62 8.68
C GLY A 298 -15.38 10.36 9.32
N VAL A 299 -14.56 9.57 9.99
CA VAL A 299 -14.98 8.38 10.77
C VAL A 299 -15.62 8.85 12.09
N ASN A 300 -16.72 8.21 12.47
CA ASN A 300 -17.49 8.66 13.63
C ASN A 300 -17.19 7.87 14.93
N ASN A 301 -16.94 6.57 14.81
CA ASN A 301 -16.74 5.67 15.95
C ASN A 301 -15.41 4.95 15.86
N HIS A 302 -14.82 4.63 17.01
CA HIS A 302 -13.67 3.73 17.10
C HIS A 302 -13.99 2.35 16.52
N LEU A 303 -12.95 1.63 16.18
CA LEU A 303 -13.04 0.20 15.91
C LEU A 303 -13.46 -0.55 17.18
N THR A 304 -13.98 -1.75 17.00
CA THR A 304 -14.18 -2.66 18.13
C THR A 304 -12.83 -3.15 18.65
N SER A 305 -12.76 -3.58 19.91
CA SER A 305 -11.53 -4.16 20.46
C SER A 305 -11.05 -5.38 19.66
N GLU A 306 -11.96 -6.19 19.12
CA GLU A 306 -11.63 -7.32 18.24
C GLU A 306 -10.99 -6.85 16.92
N ASP A 307 -11.51 -5.76 16.31
CA ASP A 307 -10.94 -5.19 15.09
C ASP A 307 -9.55 -4.57 15.33
N GLU A 308 -9.38 -3.84 16.44
CA GLU A 308 -8.08 -3.29 16.85
C GLU A 308 -7.04 -4.38 17.08
N TYR A 309 -7.45 -5.48 17.72
CA TYR A 309 -6.59 -6.64 17.93
C TYR A 309 -6.15 -7.27 16.59
N LEU A 310 -7.10 -7.49 15.67
CA LEU A 310 -6.79 -8.07 14.35
C LEU A 310 -5.87 -7.18 13.52
N GLU A 311 -6.10 -5.87 13.53
CA GLU A 311 -5.22 -4.93 12.83
C GLU A 311 -3.81 -4.95 13.43
N CYS A 312 -3.71 -4.93 14.75
CA CYS A 312 -2.43 -4.98 15.46
C CYS A 312 -1.67 -6.27 15.15
N ILE A 313 -2.28 -7.44 15.39
CA ILE A 313 -1.60 -8.73 15.19
C ILE A 313 -1.25 -8.98 13.72
N GLY A 314 -2.09 -8.50 12.79
CA GLY A 314 -1.84 -8.60 11.35
C GLY A 314 -0.61 -7.79 10.89
N ILE A 315 -0.31 -6.67 11.58
CA ILE A 315 0.89 -5.86 11.32
C ILE A 315 2.12 -6.45 12.03
N ILE A 316 1.96 -6.91 13.26
CA ILE A 316 3.09 -7.34 14.10
C ILE A 316 3.55 -8.76 13.75
N LEU A 317 2.62 -9.67 13.46
CA LEU A 317 2.88 -11.08 13.15
C LEU A 317 2.25 -11.51 11.81
N PRO A 318 2.51 -10.79 10.69
CA PRO A 318 1.89 -11.11 9.40
C PRO A 318 2.21 -12.53 8.93
N ASP A 319 3.40 -13.07 9.21
CA ASP A 319 3.80 -14.42 8.83
C ASP A 319 3.00 -15.48 9.56
N ALA A 320 2.89 -15.33 10.89
CA ALA A 320 2.14 -16.28 11.71
C ALA A 320 0.66 -16.29 11.30
N ILE A 321 0.07 -15.10 11.09
CA ILE A 321 -1.29 -14.96 10.55
C ILE A 321 -1.39 -15.62 9.17
N CYS A 322 -0.40 -15.39 8.30
CA CYS A 322 -0.40 -15.93 6.94
C CYS A 322 -0.37 -17.46 6.92
N LEU A 323 0.48 -18.07 7.74
CA LEU A 323 0.55 -19.52 7.86
C LEU A 323 -0.78 -20.12 8.30
N GLU A 324 -1.39 -19.56 9.34
CA GLU A 324 -2.66 -20.06 9.86
C GLU A 324 -3.84 -19.79 8.91
N TYR A 325 -3.87 -18.61 8.27
CA TYR A 325 -4.89 -18.27 7.30
C TYR A 325 -4.81 -19.13 6.04
N SER A 326 -3.60 -19.53 5.65
CA SER A 326 -3.40 -20.41 4.47
C SER A 326 -4.00 -21.79 4.66
N LYS A 327 -4.02 -22.32 5.90
CA LYS A 327 -4.58 -23.66 6.22
C LYS A 327 -6.07 -23.79 5.89
N ILE A 328 -6.82 -22.68 5.86
CA ILE A 328 -8.26 -22.69 5.56
C ILE A 328 -8.58 -22.44 4.08
N ASN A 329 -7.59 -22.18 3.26
CA ASN A 329 -7.78 -21.91 1.83
C ASN A 329 -7.66 -23.17 1.00
N ASP A 330 -8.56 -23.29 -0.01
CA ASP A 330 -8.64 -24.44 -0.90
C ASP A 330 -7.50 -24.43 -1.95
N PRO A 331 -6.63 -25.43 -1.98
CA PRO A 331 -5.58 -25.54 -3.00
C PRO A 331 -6.10 -25.49 -4.45
N ALA A 332 -7.31 -26.02 -4.72
CA ALA A 332 -7.90 -25.96 -6.05
C ALA A 332 -8.19 -24.52 -6.50
N LYS A 333 -8.49 -23.60 -5.57
CA LYS A 333 -8.63 -22.18 -5.88
C LYS A 333 -7.30 -21.60 -6.42
N LYS A 334 -6.17 -22.00 -5.83
CA LYS A 334 -4.85 -21.59 -6.30
C LYS A 334 -4.60 -22.07 -7.73
N SER A 335 -4.86 -23.33 -8.02
CA SER A 335 -4.69 -23.90 -9.37
C SER A 335 -5.56 -23.20 -10.41
N ASP A 336 -6.81 -22.86 -10.07
CA ASP A 336 -7.69 -22.09 -10.97
C ASP A 336 -7.12 -20.72 -11.28
N VAL A 337 -6.56 -20.04 -10.27
CA VAL A 337 -5.95 -18.70 -10.45
C VAL A 337 -4.62 -18.80 -11.20
N GLU A 338 -3.80 -19.83 -10.97
CA GLU A 338 -2.59 -20.13 -11.76
C GLU A 338 -2.91 -20.31 -13.24
N TYR A 339 -3.98 -21.05 -13.54
CA TYR A 339 -4.49 -21.19 -14.90
C TYR A 339 -4.88 -19.84 -15.51
N LEU A 340 -5.66 -19.03 -14.79
CA LEU A 340 -6.07 -17.69 -15.21
C LEU A 340 -4.86 -16.79 -15.48
N VAL A 341 -3.86 -16.78 -14.58
CA VAL A 341 -2.59 -16.05 -14.75
C VAL A 341 -1.90 -16.47 -16.05
N SER A 342 -1.83 -17.78 -16.34
CA SER A 342 -1.20 -18.29 -17.58
C SER A 342 -1.88 -17.75 -18.83
N LYS A 343 -3.23 -17.68 -18.85
CA LYS A 343 -4.01 -17.15 -19.97
C LYS A 343 -3.83 -15.65 -20.14
N ILE A 344 -3.82 -14.91 -19.05
CA ILE A 344 -3.62 -13.46 -19.06
C ILE A 344 -2.20 -13.11 -19.49
N LYS A 345 -1.16 -13.79 -18.99
CA LYS A 345 0.23 -13.60 -19.47
C LYS A 345 0.36 -13.90 -20.97
N SER A 346 -0.26 -14.97 -21.45
CA SER A 346 -0.27 -15.28 -22.90
C SER A 346 -0.93 -14.16 -23.70
N SER A 347 -2.09 -13.67 -23.24
CA SER A 347 -2.78 -12.55 -23.88
C SER A 347 -1.95 -11.26 -23.84
N ALA A 348 -1.28 -10.96 -22.71
CA ALA A 348 -0.39 -9.82 -22.62
C ALA A 348 0.75 -9.87 -23.65
N ILE A 349 1.35 -11.05 -23.86
CA ILE A 349 2.36 -11.27 -24.89
C ILE A 349 1.79 -11.00 -26.28
N ASP A 350 0.60 -11.51 -26.59
CA ASP A 350 -0.02 -11.35 -27.90
C ASP A 350 -0.39 -9.88 -28.18
N VAL A 351 -1.05 -9.22 -27.22
CA VAL A 351 -1.41 -7.79 -27.29
C VAL A 351 -0.17 -6.93 -27.50
N MET A 352 0.90 -7.17 -26.73
CA MET A 352 2.13 -6.41 -26.85
C MET A 352 2.90 -6.71 -28.15
N SER A 353 2.83 -7.93 -28.67
CA SER A 353 3.45 -8.30 -29.96
C SER A 353 2.80 -7.59 -31.14
N GLN A 354 1.50 -7.28 -31.06
CA GLN A 354 0.72 -6.57 -32.08
C GLN A 354 0.83 -5.05 -31.96
N ASN A 355 1.57 -4.54 -30.97
CA ASN A 355 1.76 -3.10 -30.81
C ASN A 355 2.72 -2.53 -31.86
N HIS A 356 2.19 -2.11 -33.00
CA HIS A 356 2.98 -1.51 -34.08
C HIS A 356 3.56 -0.12 -33.75
N SER A 357 3.24 0.46 -32.61
CA SER A 357 3.78 1.77 -32.22
C SER A 357 5.16 1.68 -31.56
N LEU A 358 5.56 0.49 -31.08
CA LEU A 358 6.87 0.22 -30.53
C LEU A 358 7.84 -0.29 -31.62
N SER A 359 9.11 0.03 -31.47
CA SER A 359 10.18 -0.55 -32.29
C SER A 359 10.33 -2.05 -32.01
N LYS A 360 10.82 -2.80 -32.99
CA LYS A 360 11.11 -4.25 -32.84
C LYS A 360 11.99 -4.53 -31.61
N HIS A 361 12.97 -3.66 -31.33
CA HIS A 361 13.83 -3.77 -30.17
C HIS A 361 13.06 -3.68 -28.85
N THR A 362 12.28 -2.61 -28.67
CA THR A 362 11.49 -2.41 -27.44
C THR A 362 10.43 -3.49 -27.29
N THR A 363 9.77 -3.91 -28.39
CA THR A 363 8.80 -5.01 -28.37
C THR A 363 9.45 -6.32 -27.88
N ALA A 364 10.62 -6.70 -28.42
CA ALA A 364 11.30 -7.93 -28.01
C ALA A 364 11.60 -7.94 -26.49
N LEU A 365 12.11 -6.82 -25.96
CA LEU A 365 12.37 -6.68 -24.53
C LEU A 365 11.09 -6.65 -23.69
N THR A 366 10.01 -6.01 -24.19
CA THR A 366 8.69 -6.04 -23.54
C THR A 366 8.18 -7.47 -23.38
N LEU A 367 8.24 -8.28 -24.44
CA LEU A 367 7.84 -9.69 -24.40
C LEU A 367 8.74 -10.51 -23.46
N GLU A 368 10.04 -10.25 -23.44
CA GLU A 368 10.96 -10.88 -22.49
C GLU A 368 10.59 -10.54 -21.04
N LYS A 369 10.25 -9.28 -20.75
CA LYS A 369 9.86 -8.84 -19.41
C LYS A 369 8.61 -9.58 -18.91
N ILE A 370 7.57 -9.73 -19.75
CA ILE A 370 6.37 -10.48 -19.40
C ILE A 370 6.69 -11.97 -19.17
N ARG A 371 7.52 -12.58 -20.01
CA ARG A 371 7.90 -14.00 -19.84
C ARG A 371 8.62 -14.25 -18.53
N ARG A 372 9.54 -13.34 -18.14
CA ARG A 372 10.34 -13.42 -16.91
C ARG A 372 9.58 -13.05 -15.65
N MET A 373 8.41 -12.43 -15.78
CA MET A 373 7.61 -11.99 -14.65
C MET A 373 7.18 -13.18 -13.79
N ASP A 374 7.56 -13.15 -12.51
CA ASP A 374 7.14 -14.12 -11.50
C ASP A 374 5.77 -13.74 -10.93
N VAL A 375 5.01 -14.74 -10.49
CA VAL A 375 3.70 -14.56 -9.85
C VAL A 375 3.59 -15.45 -8.63
N SER A 376 3.41 -14.86 -7.46
CA SER A 376 3.10 -15.58 -6.22
C SER A 376 1.61 -15.49 -5.91
N ILE A 377 0.97 -16.62 -5.62
CA ILE A 377 -0.46 -16.70 -5.30
C ILE A 377 -0.63 -17.30 -3.90
N GLY A 378 -1.39 -16.60 -3.09
CA GLY A 378 -1.78 -17.02 -1.76
C GLY A 378 -0.84 -16.52 -0.66
N SER A 379 0.11 -17.33 -0.26
CA SER A 379 1.08 -17.02 0.82
C SER A 379 2.52 -17.18 0.35
N PRO A 380 3.48 -16.56 1.06
CA PRO A 380 4.91 -16.82 0.86
C PRO A 380 5.23 -18.31 0.98
N LYS A 381 6.23 -18.78 0.25
CA LYS A 381 6.63 -20.19 0.30
C LYS A 381 7.33 -20.55 1.62
N GLN A 382 8.12 -19.65 2.14
CA GLN A 382 8.91 -19.85 3.36
C GLN A 382 8.85 -18.58 4.23
N PRO A 383 7.80 -18.44 5.07
CA PRO A 383 7.74 -17.34 6.01
C PRO A 383 8.78 -17.52 7.13
N ASP A 384 9.47 -16.45 7.48
CA ASP A 384 10.50 -16.42 8.53
C ASP A 384 9.91 -15.83 9.82
N LEU A 385 9.56 -16.70 10.76
CA LEU A 385 8.99 -16.28 12.05
C LEU A 385 10.06 -15.60 12.93
N PRO A 386 9.75 -14.47 13.60
CA PRO A 386 10.71 -13.74 14.41
C PRO A 386 11.04 -14.52 15.71
N LYS A 387 12.33 -14.66 16.02
CA LYS A 387 12.78 -15.20 17.31
C LYS A 387 12.78 -14.11 18.39
N ALA A 388 11.60 -13.52 18.62
CA ALA A 388 11.43 -12.38 19.51
C ALA A 388 11.07 -12.80 20.95
N GLU A 389 11.38 -11.94 21.90
CA GLU A 389 10.93 -12.06 23.29
C GLU A 389 9.52 -11.50 23.45
N TYR A 390 8.74 -12.12 24.32
CA TYR A 390 7.39 -11.70 24.70
C TYR A 390 7.36 -11.28 26.15
N TYR A 391 7.01 -10.03 26.39
CA TYR A 391 6.95 -9.43 27.71
C TYR A 391 5.51 -9.53 28.23
N ALA A 392 5.31 -10.34 29.26
CA ALA A 392 3.98 -10.66 29.80
C ALA A 392 3.23 -9.44 30.36
N ASP A 393 3.96 -8.41 30.76
CA ASP A 393 3.50 -7.19 31.42
C ASP A 393 3.41 -5.97 30.50
N SER A 394 3.91 -6.06 29.24
CA SER A 394 3.85 -4.94 28.30
C SER A 394 3.68 -5.39 26.85
N LEU A 395 2.56 -4.96 26.26
CA LEU A 395 2.27 -5.15 24.84
C LEU A 395 3.24 -4.31 23.97
N ILE A 396 3.54 -3.08 24.38
CA ILE A 396 4.44 -2.19 23.63
C ILE A 396 5.86 -2.77 23.58
N HIS A 397 6.40 -3.23 24.70
CA HIS A 397 7.71 -3.90 24.70
C HIS A 397 7.71 -5.14 23.81
N THR A 398 6.67 -5.96 23.88
CA THR A 398 6.51 -7.14 23.00
C THR A 398 6.48 -6.74 21.52
N MET A 399 5.72 -5.71 21.16
CA MET A 399 5.67 -5.23 19.77
C MET A 399 7.03 -4.69 19.30
N MET A 400 7.73 -3.93 20.14
CA MET A 400 9.07 -3.42 19.83
C MET A 400 10.08 -4.54 19.67
N SER A 401 10.05 -5.55 20.54
CA SER A 401 10.91 -6.74 20.45
C SER A 401 10.71 -7.49 19.13
N ILE A 402 9.46 -7.74 18.76
CA ILE A 402 9.11 -8.41 17.49
C ILE A 402 9.59 -7.57 16.29
N LYS A 403 9.32 -6.28 16.27
CA LYS A 403 9.73 -5.37 15.18
C LYS A 403 11.24 -5.31 15.05
N LYS A 404 11.95 -5.15 16.17
CA LYS A 404 13.42 -5.14 16.20
C LYS A 404 13.99 -6.45 15.66
N THR A 405 13.49 -7.59 16.13
CA THR A 405 13.95 -8.91 15.67
C THR A 405 13.73 -9.07 14.16
N ARG A 406 12.58 -8.63 13.63
CA ARG A 406 12.33 -8.62 12.18
C ARG A 406 13.30 -7.73 11.43
N PHE A 407 13.54 -6.55 11.95
CA PHE A 407 14.50 -5.62 11.34
C PHE A 407 15.92 -6.23 11.32
N GLU A 408 16.36 -6.89 12.41
CA GLU A 408 17.62 -7.62 12.46
C GLU A 408 17.68 -8.79 11.47
N GLN A 409 16.54 -9.48 11.23
CA GLN A 409 16.46 -10.50 10.18
C GLN A 409 16.62 -9.89 8.79
N GLU A 410 16.01 -8.74 8.52
CA GLU A 410 16.18 -8.01 7.26
C GLU A 410 17.61 -7.48 7.10
N LEU A 411 18.23 -6.93 8.15
CA LEU A 411 19.64 -6.50 8.10
C LEU A 411 20.59 -7.63 7.70
N LYS A 412 20.33 -8.86 8.15
CA LYS A 412 21.13 -10.03 7.75
C LYS A 412 21.04 -10.36 6.25
N LYS A 413 20.07 -9.82 5.55
CA LYS A 413 19.92 -9.95 4.08
C LYS A 413 20.70 -8.89 3.32
N VAL A 414 21.10 -7.78 3.95
CA VAL A 414 21.87 -6.70 3.32
C VAL A 414 23.17 -7.27 2.75
N GLY A 415 23.50 -6.91 1.51
CA GLY A 415 24.63 -7.45 0.76
C GLY A 415 24.43 -8.85 0.17
N LYS A 416 23.31 -9.53 0.45
CA LYS A 416 23.01 -10.87 -0.06
C LYS A 416 22.06 -10.83 -1.26
N GLN A 417 22.06 -11.93 -2.02
CA GLN A 417 21.09 -12.09 -3.10
C GLN A 417 19.66 -12.13 -2.57
N VAL A 418 18.76 -11.50 -3.32
CA VAL A 418 17.32 -11.49 -3.01
C VAL A 418 16.75 -12.89 -3.15
N ASP A 419 16.07 -13.36 -2.13
CA ASP A 419 15.30 -14.61 -2.16
C ASP A 419 13.80 -14.32 -2.34
N HIS A 420 13.29 -14.54 -3.53
CA HIS A 420 11.88 -14.33 -3.88
C HIS A 420 10.91 -15.26 -3.11
N ASN A 421 11.40 -16.33 -2.47
CA ASN A 421 10.56 -17.25 -1.69
C ASN A 421 10.24 -16.73 -0.29
N THR A 422 11.05 -15.77 0.20
CA THR A 422 10.92 -15.16 1.52
C THR A 422 10.26 -13.79 1.48
N LEU A 423 9.74 -13.35 0.33
CA LEU A 423 8.99 -12.09 0.23
C LEU A 423 7.79 -12.12 1.17
N LEU A 424 7.84 -11.23 2.14
CA LEU A 424 6.82 -11.12 3.16
C LEU A 424 5.70 -10.17 2.71
N TYR A 425 4.46 -10.66 2.76
CA TYR A 425 3.28 -9.85 2.59
C TYR A 425 2.10 -10.43 3.38
N PRO A 426 1.18 -9.58 3.87
CA PRO A 426 0.00 -10.07 4.58
C PRO A 426 -0.94 -10.79 3.62
N CYS A 427 -1.04 -12.11 3.69
CA CYS A 427 -1.82 -12.89 2.73
C CYS A 427 -3.34 -12.81 2.90
N HIS A 428 -3.83 -12.19 3.97
CA HIS A 428 -5.25 -11.99 4.26
C HIS A 428 -5.81 -10.66 3.74
N ILE A 429 -4.94 -9.77 3.23
CA ILE A 429 -5.38 -8.47 2.69
C ILE A 429 -6.10 -8.62 1.34
N VAL A 430 -6.98 -7.66 1.05
CA VAL A 430 -7.69 -7.58 -0.22
C VAL A 430 -6.94 -6.64 -1.16
N ASN A 431 -5.88 -7.13 -1.74
CA ASN A 431 -5.03 -6.41 -2.68
C ASN A 431 -4.30 -7.36 -3.62
N ALA A 432 -3.70 -6.82 -4.68
CA ALA A 432 -2.63 -7.43 -5.46
C ALA A 432 -1.57 -6.34 -5.68
N SER A 433 -0.33 -6.72 -6.00
CA SER A 433 0.74 -5.73 -6.21
C SER A 433 1.80 -6.27 -7.16
N TYR A 434 2.30 -5.40 -8.03
CA TYR A 434 3.49 -5.62 -8.83
C TYR A 434 4.69 -4.92 -8.20
N PHE A 435 5.82 -5.61 -8.13
CA PHE A 435 7.09 -5.10 -7.63
C PHE A 435 8.06 -4.97 -8.81
N GLU A 436 8.31 -3.76 -9.25
CA GLU A 436 9.08 -3.44 -10.45
C GLU A 436 10.55 -3.83 -10.35
N ASN A 437 11.14 -3.67 -9.16
CA ASN A 437 12.52 -4.02 -8.83
C ASN A 437 12.75 -5.54 -8.67
N LEU A 438 11.68 -6.33 -8.72
CA LEU A 438 11.70 -7.79 -8.70
C LEU A 438 11.08 -8.41 -9.95
N ASN A 439 10.37 -7.61 -10.76
CA ASN A 439 9.51 -8.09 -11.84
C ASN A 439 8.55 -9.20 -11.37
N HIS A 440 7.89 -8.97 -10.21
CA HIS A 440 7.13 -9.98 -9.49
C HIS A 440 5.73 -9.46 -9.13
N ILE A 441 4.70 -10.27 -9.35
CA ILE A 441 3.31 -10.01 -8.93
C ILE A 441 2.98 -10.87 -7.72
N ILE A 442 2.33 -10.26 -6.73
CA ILE A 442 1.81 -10.95 -5.55
C ILE A 442 0.29 -10.84 -5.54
N ILE A 443 -0.39 -11.99 -5.40
CA ILE A 443 -1.86 -12.11 -5.31
C ILE A 443 -2.19 -12.83 -3.99
N PRO A 444 -2.48 -12.10 -2.90
CA PRO A 444 -2.80 -12.69 -1.60
C PRO A 444 -4.08 -13.53 -1.62
N TRP A 445 -4.20 -14.47 -0.68
CA TRP A 445 -5.44 -15.24 -0.48
C TRP A 445 -6.64 -14.33 -0.22
N GLY A 446 -6.42 -13.20 0.45
CA GLY A 446 -7.46 -12.29 0.90
C GLY A 446 -8.33 -11.73 -0.21
N ILE A 447 -7.79 -11.50 -1.42
CA ILE A 447 -8.57 -11.00 -2.56
C ILE A 447 -9.33 -12.09 -3.30
N LEU A 448 -8.97 -13.38 -3.13
CA LEU A 448 -9.53 -14.51 -3.87
C LEU A 448 -10.91 -14.93 -3.34
N HIS A 449 -11.82 -13.98 -3.24
CA HIS A 449 -13.22 -14.11 -2.84
C HIS A 449 -14.14 -13.32 -3.77
N GLU A 450 -15.46 -13.64 -3.77
CA GLU A 450 -16.45 -12.81 -4.45
C GLU A 450 -16.45 -11.38 -3.86
N PRO A 451 -16.47 -10.33 -4.71
CA PRO A 451 -16.80 -10.39 -6.14
C PRO A 451 -15.61 -10.59 -7.09
N PHE A 452 -14.36 -10.53 -6.64
CA PHE A 452 -13.19 -10.65 -7.52
C PHE A 452 -13.04 -12.05 -8.13
N TYR A 453 -13.19 -13.10 -7.32
CA TYR A 453 -13.05 -14.50 -7.75
C TYR A 453 -14.22 -15.37 -7.30
N SER A 454 -14.66 -16.26 -8.19
CA SER A 454 -15.71 -17.25 -7.90
C SER A 454 -15.53 -18.52 -8.72
N LYS A 455 -15.68 -19.70 -8.07
CA LYS A 455 -15.70 -21.00 -8.75
C LYS A 455 -16.99 -21.29 -9.53
N ILE A 456 -18.09 -20.61 -9.17
CA ILE A 456 -19.44 -20.95 -9.64
C ILE A 456 -20.05 -19.92 -10.60
N ARG A 457 -19.38 -18.78 -10.82
CA ARG A 457 -19.85 -17.75 -11.72
C ARG A 457 -19.54 -18.07 -13.18
N PRO A 458 -20.27 -17.48 -14.15
CA PRO A 458 -19.97 -17.63 -15.57
C PRO A 458 -18.54 -17.22 -15.94
N LEU A 459 -18.03 -17.76 -17.06
CA LEU A 459 -16.66 -17.57 -17.53
C LEU A 459 -16.16 -16.11 -17.46
N GLY A 460 -16.95 -15.14 -17.96
CA GLY A 460 -16.56 -13.72 -17.95
C GLY A 460 -16.35 -13.11 -16.58
N TRP A 461 -16.89 -13.75 -15.51
CA TRP A 461 -16.81 -13.17 -14.16
C TRP A 461 -15.38 -13.06 -13.64
N ASN A 462 -14.63 -14.16 -13.66
CA ASN A 462 -13.26 -14.16 -13.15
C ASN A 462 -12.30 -13.35 -14.02
N TYR A 463 -12.56 -13.25 -15.34
CA TYR A 463 -11.78 -12.38 -16.21
C TYR A 463 -12.05 -10.89 -15.93
N GLY A 464 -13.31 -10.49 -15.67
CA GLY A 464 -13.66 -9.10 -15.34
C GLY A 464 -13.32 -8.68 -13.90
N GLY A 465 -13.21 -9.65 -12.97
CA GLY A 465 -12.82 -9.45 -11.57
C GLY A 465 -11.32 -9.63 -11.39
N ILE A 466 -10.91 -10.75 -10.80
CA ILE A 466 -9.49 -11.02 -10.49
C ILE A 466 -8.61 -11.03 -11.74
N GLY A 467 -9.15 -11.40 -12.90
CA GLY A 467 -8.41 -11.38 -14.17
C GLY A 467 -8.03 -9.96 -14.60
N ALA A 468 -8.95 -9.01 -14.50
CA ALA A 468 -8.65 -7.60 -14.75
C ALA A 468 -7.62 -7.06 -13.75
N THR A 469 -7.68 -7.48 -12.48
CA THR A 469 -6.68 -7.14 -11.46
C THR A 469 -5.29 -7.71 -11.82
N ILE A 470 -5.19 -8.98 -12.18
CA ILE A 470 -3.92 -9.61 -12.60
C ILE A 470 -3.32 -8.88 -13.81
N ALA A 471 -4.14 -8.55 -14.79
CA ALA A 471 -3.73 -7.85 -15.99
C ALA A 471 -3.31 -6.38 -15.70
N HIS A 472 -3.96 -5.73 -14.72
CA HIS A 472 -3.57 -4.44 -14.18
C HIS A 472 -2.15 -4.51 -13.60
N GLU A 473 -1.84 -5.51 -12.76
CA GLU A 473 -0.51 -5.71 -12.20
C GLU A 473 0.54 -5.98 -13.28
N ILE A 474 0.21 -6.76 -14.32
CA ILE A 474 1.11 -6.94 -15.47
C ILE A 474 1.37 -5.60 -16.18
N THR A 475 0.37 -4.74 -16.27
CA THR A 475 0.49 -3.45 -16.96
C THR A 475 1.38 -2.47 -16.21
N HIS A 476 1.47 -2.55 -14.88
CA HIS A 476 2.42 -1.77 -14.09
C HIS A 476 3.88 -1.98 -14.51
N ALA A 477 4.23 -3.12 -15.10
CA ALA A 477 5.56 -3.32 -15.67
C ALA A 477 5.94 -2.31 -16.78
N PHE A 478 4.94 -1.59 -17.32
CA PHE A 478 5.05 -0.69 -18.47
C PHE A 478 4.42 0.68 -18.20
N ASP A 479 4.15 1.04 -16.95
CA ASP A 479 3.69 2.37 -16.53
C ASP A 479 4.85 3.38 -16.37
N LEU A 480 4.62 4.51 -15.68
CA LEU A 480 5.62 5.55 -15.50
C LEU A 480 6.84 5.08 -14.70
N GLU A 481 6.64 4.21 -13.70
CA GLU A 481 7.70 3.68 -12.84
C GLU A 481 8.26 2.37 -13.42
N GLY A 482 7.40 1.37 -13.65
CA GLY A 482 7.81 0.05 -14.12
C GLY A 482 8.52 0.06 -15.47
N SER A 483 8.22 1.04 -16.36
CA SER A 483 8.89 1.18 -17.65
C SER A 483 10.38 1.54 -17.56
N HIS A 484 10.88 1.95 -16.39
CA HIS A 484 12.30 2.18 -16.15
C HIS A 484 13.06 0.91 -15.77
N TYR A 485 12.36 -0.17 -15.42
CA TYR A 485 12.96 -1.46 -15.08
C TYR A 485 12.94 -2.40 -16.29
N ASN A 486 14.10 -2.88 -16.71
CA ASN A 486 14.25 -3.76 -17.86
C ASN A 486 13.74 -5.19 -17.57
N PRO A 487 13.80 -6.15 -18.55
CA PRO A 487 13.35 -7.54 -18.33
C PRO A 487 14.02 -8.29 -17.18
N ARG A 488 15.18 -7.81 -16.70
CA ARG A 488 15.91 -8.35 -15.55
C ARG A 488 15.72 -7.51 -14.29
N ALA A 489 14.66 -6.71 -14.24
CA ALA A 489 14.33 -5.80 -13.15
C ALA A 489 15.42 -4.73 -12.85
N LYS A 490 16.39 -4.50 -13.72
CA LYS A 490 17.41 -3.45 -13.54
C LYS A 490 16.84 -2.09 -13.92
N TYR A 491 16.97 -1.11 -13.02
CA TYR A 491 16.62 0.28 -13.30
C TYR A 491 17.59 0.88 -14.32
N ARG A 492 17.15 1.08 -15.53
CA ARG A 492 17.88 1.72 -16.62
C ARG A 492 16.98 2.01 -17.81
N GLU A 493 17.35 2.99 -18.64
CA GLU A 493 16.68 3.20 -19.92
C GLU A 493 16.97 2.02 -20.87
N TRP A 494 15.91 1.37 -21.35
CA TRP A 494 15.97 0.23 -22.26
C TRP A 494 15.04 0.40 -23.48
N TRP A 495 14.22 1.45 -23.45
CA TRP A 495 13.38 1.84 -24.58
C TRP A 495 14.18 2.67 -25.54
N THR A 496 13.83 2.64 -26.86
CA THR A 496 14.38 3.62 -27.78
C THR A 496 13.88 5.02 -27.45
N LYS A 497 14.64 6.08 -27.79
CA LYS A 497 14.22 7.48 -27.59
C LYS A 497 12.85 7.77 -28.24
N ARG A 498 12.60 7.18 -29.43
CA ARG A 498 11.33 7.30 -30.14
C ARG A 498 10.19 6.69 -29.33
N ASP A 499 10.35 5.45 -28.85
CA ASP A 499 9.30 4.74 -28.12
C ASP A 499 9.01 5.43 -26.79
N ARG A 500 10.03 5.89 -26.07
CA ARG A 500 9.89 6.69 -24.86
C ARG A 500 9.10 7.98 -25.10
N SER A 501 9.38 8.67 -26.21
CA SER A 501 8.65 9.89 -26.59
C SER A 501 7.16 9.60 -26.91
N HIS A 502 6.89 8.51 -27.63
CA HIS A 502 5.53 8.06 -27.93
C HIS A 502 4.75 7.72 -26.64
N PHE A 503 5.38 6.96 -25.74
CA PHE A 503 4.81 6.63 -24.45
C PHE A 503 4.44 7.90 -23.66
N LYS A 504 5.38 8.84 -23.49
CA LYS A 504 5.13 10.13 -22.83
C LYS A 504 3.99 10.93 -23.47
N SER A 505 3.87 10.88 -24.78
CA SER A 505 2.78 11.56 -25.49
C SER A 505 1.40 10.93 -25.19
N ARG A 506 1.34 9.59 -25.12
CA ARG A 506 0.09 8.86 -24.84
C ARG A 506 -0.33 8.99 -23.39
N THR A 507 0.59 8.78 -22.45
CA THR A 507 0.30 8.92 -21.02
C THR A 507 -0.18 10.33 -20.68
N ARG A 508 0.43 11.37 -21.27
CA ARG A 508 -0.03 12.76 -21.10
C ARG A 508 -1.49 12.97 -21.56
N LYS A 509 -1.97 12.28 -22.61
CA LYS A 509 -3.37 12.36 -23.05
C LYS A 509 -4.29 11.76 -22.00
N ILE A 510 -3.90 10.64 -21.37
CA ILE A 510 -4.68 10.01 -20.30
C ILE A 510 -4.73 10.93 -19.08
N GLY A 511 -3.60 11.47 -18.62
CA GLY A 511 -3.57 12.42 -17.51
C GLY A 511 -4.49 13.62 -17.75
N LYS A 512 -4.39 14.26 -18.93
CA LYS A 512 -5.28 15.36 -19.33
C LYS A 512 -6.76 14.97 -19.40
N PHE A 513 -7.07 13.73 -19.79
CA PHE A 513 -8.44 13.24 -19.83
C PHE A 513 -9.02 13.14 -18.42
N PHE A 514 -8.31 12.52 -17.48
CA PHE A 514 -8.77 12.37 -16.09
C PHE A 514 -8.82 13.71 -15.34
N SER A 515 -7.92 14.66 -15.60
CA SER A 515 -7.94 15.99 -14.97
C SER A 515 -9.18 16.84 -15.31
N LYS A 516 -10.00 16.45 -16.29
CA LYS A 516 -11.27 17.12 -16.61
C LYS A 516 -12.35 16.86 -15.57
N PHE A 517 -12.28 15.74 -14.85
CA PHE A 517 -13.31 15.32 -13.91
C PHE A 517 -13.09 15.91 -12.53
N LYS A 518 -14.18 16.11 -11.81
CA LYS A 518 -14.16 16.71 -10.48
C LYS A 518 -15.22 16.09 -9.57
N HIS A 519 -14.89 16.01 -8.28
CA HIS A 519 -15.83 15.61 -7.24
C HIS A 519 -15.85 16.65 -6.13
N TYR A 520 -17.06 17.04 -5.71
CA TYR A 520 -17.29 18.11 -4.73
C TYR A 520 -16.56 19.43 -5.07
N GLY A 521 -16.44 19.74 -6.36
CA GLY A 521 -15.78 20.95 -6.85
C GLY A 521 -14.25 20.88 -6.96
N VAL A 522 -13.61 19.75 -6.55
CA VAL A 522 -12.16 19.53 -6.65
C VAL A 522 -11.86 18.64 -7.85
N HIS A 523 -10.94 19.08 -8.71
CA HIS A 523 -10.51 18.28 -9.86
C HIS A 523 -9.63 17.11 -9.43
N LEU A 524 -9.73 16.00 -10.17
CA LEU A 524 -8.76 14.92 -10.10
C LEU A 524 -7.39 15.42 -10.58
N ASP A 525 -6.33 14.96 -9.94
CA ASP A 525 -4.98 15.13 -10.42
C ASP A 525 -4.63 13.96 -11.35
N GLY A 526 -4.85 14.18 -12.64
CA GLY A 526 -4.65 13.14 -13.66
C GLY A 526 -3.19 12.76 -13.85
N ASP A 527 -2.23 13.62 -13.50
CA ASP A 527 -0.80 13.30 -13.56
C ASP A 527 -0.40 12.41 -12.37
N LYS A 528 -0.92 12.70 -11.18
CA LYS A 528 -0.70 11.86 -9.98
C LYS A 528 -1.32 10.46 -10.12
N THR A 529 -2.49 10.36 -10.74
CA THR A 529 -3.21 9.08 -10.90
C THR A 529 -2.86 8.36 -12.21
N LEU A 530 -1.85 8.83 -12.94
CA LEU A 530 -1.58 8.39 -14.30
C LEU A 530 -1.15 6.92 -14.40
N SER A 531 -0.25 6.46 -13.54
CA SER A 531 0.23 5.06 -13.53
C SER A 531 -0.93 4.09 -13.32
N GLU A 532 -1.81 4.40 -12.36
CA GLU A 532 -2.98 3.59 -12.04
C GLU A 532 -4.02 3.58 -13.16
N ASN A 533 -4.32 4.76 -13.73
CA ASN A 533 -5.24 4.84 -14.86
C ASN A 533 -4.68 4.11 -16.09
N TRP A 534 -3.36 4.18 -16.32
CA TRP A 534 -2.67 3.41 -17.36
C TRP A 534 -2.81 1.91 -17.14
N ALA A 535 -2.61 1.45 -15.90
CA ALA A 535 -2.72 0.04 -15.53
C ALA A 535 -4.16 -0.48 -15.68
N ASP A 536 -5.17 0.32 -15.35
CA ASP A 536 -6.58 -0.03 -15.57
C ASP A 536 -6.92 -0.23 -17.06
N PHE A 537 -6.46 0.68 -17.93
CA PHE A 537 -6.68 0.54 -19.37
C PHE A 537 -6.04 -0.75 -19.90
N GLY A 538 -4.76 -0.95 -19.62
CA GLY A 538 -4.04 -2.14 -20.08
C GLY A 538 -4.59 -3.42 -19.49
N GLY A 539 -4.97 -3.37 -18.22
CA GLY A 539 -5.61 -4.48 -17.51
C GLY A 539 -6.89 -4.96 -18.19
N LEU A 540 -7.78 -4.03 -18.54
CA LEU A 540 -9.01 -4.37 -19.25
C LEU A 540 -8.75 -4.91 -20.65
N ILE A 541 -7.84 -4.31 -21.43
CA ILE A 541 -7.50 -4.78 -22.77
C ILE A 541 -7.00 -6.21 -22.74
N ILE A 542 -6.01 -6.48 -21.89
CA ILE A 542 -5.35 -7.78 -21.81
C ILE A 542 -6.32 -8.86 -21.30
N SER A 543 -7.08 -8.55 -20.25
CA SER A 543 -8.00 -9.53 -19.66
C SER A 543 -9.21 -9.82 -20.55
N LEU A 544 -9.72 -8.83 -21.30
CA LEU A 544 -10.79 -9.02 -22.27
C LEU A 544 -10.34 -9.88 -23.47
N ASP A 545 -9.12 -9.65 -23.97
CA ASP A 545 -8.52 -10.45 -25.04
C ASP A 545 -8.33 -11.92 -24.56
N ALA A 546 -7.86 -12.11 -23.32
CA ALA A 546 -7.74 -13.43 -22.73
C ALA A 546 -9.09 -14.15 -22.63
N LEU A 547 -10.15 -13.44 -22.22
CA LEU A 547 -11.51 -13.99 -22.20
C LEU A 547 -11.99 -14.41 -23.58
N LYS A 548 -11.80 -13.58 -24.61
CA LYS A 548 -12.21 -13.89 -25.98
C LYS A 548 -11.52 -15.15 -26.50
N LYS A 549 -10.20 -15.24 -26.32
CA LYS A 549 -9.42 -16.42 -26.69
C LYS A 549 -9.87 -17.69 -25.96
N GLU A 550 -10.19 -17.56 -24.67
CA GLU A 550 -10.69 -18.70 -23.90
C GLU A 550 -12.09 -19.12 -24.34
N ALA A 551 -12.96 -18.15 -24.67
CA ALA A 551 -14.28 -18.44 -25.23
C ALA A 551 -14.19 -19.14 -26.60
N ASP A 552 -13.22 -18.76 -27.44
CA ASP A 552 -12.93 -19.41 -28.72
C ASP A 552 -12.39 -20.83 -28.51
N ARG A 553 -11.44 -21.02 -27.60
CA ARG A 553 -10.88 -22.33 -27.24
C ARG A 553 -11.95 -23.31 -26.75
N LEU A 554 -12.95 -22.79 -26.02
CA LEU A 554 -14.09 -23.56 -25.52
C LEU A 554 -15.18 -23.80 -26.58
N GLY A 555 -15.04 -23.27 -27.80
CA GLY A 555 -16.02 -23.40 -28.88
C GLY A 555 -17.37 -22.79 -28.55
N LEU A 556 -17.41 -21.65 -27.80
CA LEU A 556 -18.67 -21.01 -27.43
C LEU A 556 -19.36 -20.39 -28.66
N SER A 557 -20.70 -20.47 -28.70
CA SER A 557 -21.48 -19.76 -29.73
C SER A 557 -21.34 -18.24 -29.56
N ASN A 558 -21.69 -17.48 -30.62
CA ASN A 558 -21.61 -16.01 -30.60
C ASN A 558 -22.46 -15.40 -29.48
N GLU A 559 -23.63 -15.96 -29.18
CA GLU A 559 -24.50 -15.53 -28.09
C GLU A 559 -23.82 -15.74 -26.73
N LYS A 560 -23.21 -16.91 -26.51
CA LYS A 560 -22.48 -17.22 -25.28
C LYS A 560 -21.22 -16.36 -25.14
N LYS A 561 -20.53 -16.03 -26.24
CA LYS A 561 -19.41 -15.07 -26.24
C LYS A 561 -19.86 -13.68 -25.83
N LYS A 562 -20.96 -13.16 -26.40
CA LYS A 562 -21.55 -11.88 -26.01
C LYS A 562 -21.94 -11.85 -24.54
N GLU A 563 -22.56 -12.93 -24.03
CA GLU A 563 -22.92 -13.03 -22.60
C GLU A 563 -21.69 -13.08 -21.70
N ALA A 564 -20.61 -13.75 -22.10
CA ALA A 564 -19.35 -13.77 -21.37
C ALA A 564 -18.71 -12.37 -21.32
N ILE A 565 -18.69 -11.63 -22.44
CA ILE A 565 -18.19 -10.25 -22.50
C ILE A 565 -19.06 -9.33 -21.65
N LYS A 566 -20.38 -9.47 -21.70
CA LYS A 566 -21.29 -8.70 -20.84
C LYS A 566 -21.02 -8.97 -19.37
N THR A 567 -20.85 -10.24 -18.99
CA THR A 567 -20.50 -10.66 -17.63
C THR A 567 -19.14 -10.09 -17.19
N PHE A 568 -18.18 -10.00 -18.10
CA PHE A 568 -16.87 -9.39 -17.84
C PHE A 568 -17.00 -7.93 -17.36
N PHE A 569 -17.68 -7.08 -18.12
CA PHE A 569 -17.86 -5.68 -17.73
C PHE A 569 -18.70 -5.51 -16.45
N ILE A 570 -19.71 -6.38 -16.26
CA ILE A 570 -20.50 -6.40 -15.02
C ILE A 570 -19.59 -6.73 -13.84
N SER A 571 -18.77 -7.78 -13.93
CA SER A 571 -17.85 -8.17 -12.86
C SER A 571 -16.83 -7.08 -12.54
N TYR A 572 -16.28 -6.44 -13.57
CA TYR A 572 -15.38 -5.31 -13.40
C TYR A 572 -16.03 -4.18 -12.60
N ALA A 573 -17.22 -3.73 -13.00
CA ALA A 573 -17.93 -2.66 -12.30
C ALA A 573 -18.35 -3.05 -10.86
N VAL A 574 -18.69 -4.33 -10.63
CA VAL A 574 -19.01 -4.85 -9.29
C VAL A 574 -17.78 -4.89 -8.39
N SER A 575 -16.61 -5.23 -8.93
CA SER A 575 -15.35 -5.26 -8.17
C SER A 575 -14.93 -3.88 -7.66
N TRP A 576 -15.32 -2.82 -8.35
CA TRP A 576 -15.05 -1.43 -7.95
C TRP A 576 -16.16 -0.77 -7.12
N ARG A 577 -17.25 -1.48 -6.78
CA ARG A 577 -18.34 -0.88 -6.01
C ARG A 577 -17.87 -0.43 -4.63
N ASP A 578 -18.14 0.82 -4.30
CA ASP A 578 -17.92 1.38 -2.98
C ASP A 578 -18.81 2.61 -2.71
N GLN A 579 -18.86 2.98 -1.44
CA GLN A 579 -19.37 4.26 -0.96
C GLN A 579 -18.31 4.91 -0.09
N LYS A 580 -18.10 6.22 -0.25
CA LYS A 580 -17.12 6.98 0.53
C LYS A 580 -17.77 8.19 1.18
N ARG A 581 -17.39 8.50 2.43
CA ARG A 581 -17.76 9.77 3.06
C ARG A 581 -17.09 10.93 2.30
N LYS A 582 -17.76 12.10 2.22
CA LYS A 582 -17.22 13.29 1.51
C LYS A 582 -15.77 13.61 1.92
N LYS A 583 -15.46 13.59 3.22
CA LYS A 583 -14.08 13.84 3.70
C LYS A 583 -13.08 12.83 3.14
N LYS A 584 -13.47 11.55 3.07
CA LYS A 584 -12.61 10.50 2.50
C LYS A 584 -12.40 10.69 1.00
N VAL A 585 -13.44 11.10 0.25
CA VAL A 585 -13.31 11.44 -1.17
C VAL A 585 -12.27 12.55 -1.36
N LEU A 586 -12.41 13.66 -0.63
CA LEU A 586 -11.48 14.79 -0.71
C LEU A 586 -10.06 14.40 -0.30
N TYR A 587 -9.93 13.59 0.76
CA TYR A 587 -8.65 13.04 1.20
C TYR A 587 -8.00 12.16 0.13
N ASN A 588 -8.80 11.31 -0.55
CA ASN A 588 -8.29 10.45 -1.62
C ASN A 588 -7.83 11.28 -2.83
N ILE A 589 -8.61 12.26 -3.28
CA ILE A 589 -8.20 13.15 -4.40
C ILE A 589 -6.84 13.81 -4.10
N GLU A 590 -6.61 14.17 -2.85
CA GLU A 590 -5.36 14.81 -2.43
C GLU A 590 -4.19 13.83 -2.29
N ARG A 591 -4.42 12.62 -1.78
CA ARG A 591 -3.36 11.71 -1.31
C ARG A 591 -3.19 10.46 -2.13
N SER A 592 -4.27 9.93 -2.71
CA SER A 592 -4.23 8.66 -3.42
C SER A 592 -3.64 8.82 -4.82
N VAL A 593 -2.86 7.87 -5.24
CA VAL A 593 -2.43 7.69 -6.63
C VAL A 593 -3.51 7.02 -7.49
N HIS A 594 -4.58 6.53 -6.85
CA HIS A 594 -5.73 5.90 -7.51
C HIS A 594 -6.84 6.93 -7.75
N SER A 595 -7.43 6.90 -8.94
CA SER A 595 -8.70 7.56 -9.22
C SER A 595 -9.83 6.97 -8.37
N LEU A 596 -10.94 7.70 -8.21
CA LEU A 596 -12.10 7.18 -7.49
C LEU A 596 -12.72 5.98 -8.24
N SER A 597 -13.33 5.07 -7.51
CA SER A 597 -13.86 3.80 -8.05
C SER A 597 -14.84 3.99 -9.20
N GLU A 598 -15.72 5.01 -9.12
CA GLU A 598 -16.61 5.41 -10.22
C GLU A 598 -15.81 5.81 -11.48
N ASP A 599 -14.75 6.61 -11.32
CA ASP A 599 -13.92 7.05 -12.44
C ASP A 599 -13.12 5.90 -13.06
N ARG A 600 -12.65 4.93 -12.25
CA ARG A 600 -11.99 3.71 -12.74
C ARG A 600 -12.91 2.85 -13.61
N VAL A 601 -14.23 2.98 -13.49
CA VAL A 601 -15.22 2.30 -14.35
C VAL A 601 -15.69 3.21 -15.46
N ASP A 602 -16.33 4.33 -15.14
CA ASP A 602 -17.05 5.17 -16.11
C ASP A 602 -16.12 5.96 -17.04
N ARG A 603 -14.83 6.11 -16.70
CA ARG A 603 -13.81 6.75 -17.57
C ARG A 603 -12.98 5.76 -18.36
N ILE A 604 -13.12 4.46 -18.10
CA ILE A 604 -12.36 3.40 -18.78
C ILE A 604 -13.24 2.65 -19.79
N VAL A 605 -14.40 2.13 -19.38
CA VAL A 605 -15.23 1.26 -20.24
C VAL A 605 -15.69 1.93 -21.55
N PRO A 606 -15.91 3.28 -21.65
CA PRO A 606 -16.32 3.91 -22.91
C PRO A 606 -15.26 3.87 -24.03
N HIS A 607 -14.07 3.39 -23.75
CA HIS A 607 -13.02 3.24 -24.76
C HIS A 607 -13.06 1.89 -25.48
N PHE A 608 -13.95 0.95 -25.06
CA PHE A 608 -14.02 -0.42 -25.55
C PHE A 608 -15.23 -0.64 -26.44
N GLN A 609 -15.03 -0.97 -27.73
CA GLN A 609 -16.13 -1.24 -28.66
C GLN A 609 -17.03 -2.37 -28.16
N ASP A 610 -16.44 -3.43 -27.57
CA ASP A 610 -17.19 -4.54 -27.00
C ASP A 610 -18.23 -4.12 -25.95
N TRP A 611 -17.95 -3.06 -25.18
CA TRP A 611 -18.91 -2.52 -24.22
C TRP A 611 -20.10 -1.89 -24.91
N TYR A 612 -19.90 -1.14 -26.03
CA TYR A 612 -20.98 -0.60 -26.84
C TYR A 612 -21.87 -1.69 -27.41
N ASP A 613 -21.25 -2.77 -27.92
CA ASP A 613 -21.95 -3.85 -28.61
C ASP A 613 -22.81 -4.70 -27.66
N VAL A 614 -22.33 -4.97 -26.42
CA VAL A 614 -23.05 -5.83 -25.48
C VAL A 614 -24.07 -5.09 -24.60
N PHE A 615 -23.95 -3.76 -24.47
CA PHE A 615 -24.87 -2.93 -23.70
C PHE A 615 -25.73 -2.00 -24.57
N GLU A 616 -25.59 -2.07 -25.90
CA GLU A 616 -26.35 -1.28 -26.88
C GLU A 616 -26.29 0.24 -26.61
N ILE A 617 -25.04 0.72 -26.40
CA ILE A 617 -24.78 2.14 -26.10
C ILE A 617 -25.07 3.00 -27.30
N LYS A 618 -25.79 4.09 -27.12
CA LYS A 618 -26.20 5.03 -28.15
C LYS A 618 -25.38 6.33 -28.11
N GLU A 619 -25.34 7.04 -29.21
CA GLU A 619 -24.68 8.36 -29.29
C GLU A 619 -25.29 9.40 -28.34
N SER A 620 -26.57 9.23 -27.96
CA SER A 620 -27.29 10.10 -27.02
C SER A 620 -26.92 9.82 -25.55
N ASP A 621 -26.23 8.70 -25.25
CA ASP A 621 -25.90 8.32 -23.88
C ASP A 621 -24.73 9.18 -23.34
N ALA A 622 -24.75 9.54 -22.06
CA ALA A 622 -23.82 10.49 -21.46
C ALA A 622 -22.34 10.03 -21.47
N LEU A 623 -22.09 8.71 -21.45
CA LEU A 623 -20.76 8.12 -21.52
C LEU A 623 -20.30 7.82 -22.95
N TYR A 624 -21.12 8.17 -23.98
CA TYR A 624 -20.73 7.91 -25.35
C TYR A 624 -19.47 8.70 -25.73
N LEU A 625 -18.49 8.01 -26.27
CA LEU A 625 -17.29 8.60 -26.87
C LEU A 625 -17.21 8.24 -28.35
N PRO A 626 -17.17 9.23 -29.25
CA PRO A 626 -16.90 8.98 -30.68
C PRO A 626 -15.58 8.20 -30.83
N VAL A 627 -15.51 7.31 -31.83
CA VAL A 627 -14.32 6.45 -32.05
C VAL A 627 -13.02 7.25 -32.13
N LYS A 628 -13.05 8.45 -32.72
CA LYS A 628 -11.90 9.36 -32.83
C LYS A 628 -11.38 9.87 -31.48
N ASP A 629 -12.25 9.95 -30.46
CA ASP A 629 -11.96 10.48 -29.13
C ASP A 629 -11.61 9.38 -28.12
N ARG A 630 -11.73 8.10 -28.52
CA ARG A 630 -11.34 6.98 -27.68
C ARG A 630 -9.83 6.90 -27.58
N LEU A 631 -9.34 6.79 -26.35
CA LEU A 631 -7.91 6.65 -26.09
C LEU A 631 -7.40 5.32 -26.66
N LYS A 632 -6.27 5.35 -27.34
CA LYS A 632 -5.58 4.16 -27.82
C LYS A 632 -4.44 3.89 -26.85
N PHE A 633 -4.44 2.70 -26.26
CA PHE A 633 -3.44 2.30 -25.29
C PHE A 633 -2.14 1.84 -26.00
N PHE A 634 -2.25 1.02 -27.04
CA PHE A 634 -1.16 0.51 -27.86
C PHE A 634 -1.25 0.96 -29.32
#